data_5e5bd8e8cef24e27340fc26b94375555
#
_entry.id   5e5bd8e8cef24e27340fc26b94375555
#
_cell.length_a   1.000
_cell.length_b   1.000
_cell.length_c   1.000
_cell.angle_alpha   90.00
_cell.angle_beta   90.00
_cell.angle_gamma   90.00
#
_symmetry.space_group_name_H-M   'P 1'
#
loop_
_entity.id
_entity.type
_entity.pdbx_description
1 polymer ?
#
loop_
_entity_poly.entity_id
_entity_poly.type
_entity_poly.pdbx_seq_one_letter_code
_entity_poly.pdbx_strand_id
1 'polypeptide(L)'
;MEHTGKRALVLAGGGAKGSYQIGVWRALQELDWTPDIITGASVGTLNGCLFTMGKIQEAEDLWRSLEIHDVLEVPATLKPEELRAFFLDIIRSGGLNVEPLAEMIDRLIDEDAVRTSPI
;
A
#
# COMPACT_ATOMS: atom_id res chain seq x y z
N MET A 1 -29.01 8.35 -15.21
CA MET A 1 -29.45 7.75 -13.95
C MET A 1 -28.64 8.41 -12.82
N GLU A 2 -29.24 9.22 -12.00
CA GLU A 2 -28.56 9.71 -10.82
C GLU A 2 -28.37 8.54 -9.84
N HIS A 3 -27.11 8.16 -9.58
CA HIS A 3 -26.78 7.20 -8.54
C HIS A 3 -27.00 7.88 -7.18
N THR A 4 -28.08 7.52 -6.49
CA THR A 4 -28.38 8.00 -5.15
C THR A 4 -27.63 7.25 -4.05
N GLY A 5 -26.80 6.28 -4.41
CA GLY A 5 -26.01 5.47 -3.49
C GLY A 5 -24.58 5.99 -3.33
N LYS A 6 -23.94 5.67 -2.20
CA LYS A 6 -22.52 5.93 -1.97
C LYS A 6 -21.65 5.02 -2.84
N ARG A 7 -20.55 5.57 -3.33
CA ARG A 7 -19.56 4.85 -4.10
C ARG A 7 -18.44 4.37 -3.18
N ALA A 8 -18.14 3.09 -3.22
CA ALA A 8 -17.08 2.50 -2.42
C ALA A 8 -15.96 1.95 -3.30
N LEU A 9 -14.70 2.22 -2.91
CA LEU A 9 -13.52 1.63 -3.50
C LEU A 9 -12.92 0.64 -2.50
N VAL A 10 -12.80 -0.62 -2.93
CA VAL A 10 -12.24 -1.71 -2.11
C VAL A 10 -10.87 -2.09 -2.68
N LEU A 11 -9.81 -1.88 -1.90
CA LEU A 11 -8.43 -2.13 -2.29
C LEU A 11 -7.91 -3.38 -1.59
N ALA A 12 -7.74 -4.46 -2.36
CA ALA A 12 -7.23 -5.72 -1.85
C ALA A 12 -5.72 -5.65 -1.54
N GLY A 13 -5.27 -6.54 -0.66
CA GLY A 13 -3.85 -6.84 -0.49
C GLY A 13 -3.27 -7.55 -1.71
N GLY A 14 -1.97 -7.81 -1.70
CA GLY A 14 -1.31 -8.56 -2.77
C GLY A 14 0.15 -8.17 -3.03
N GLY A 15 0.82 -7.53 -2.08
CA GLY A 15 2.22 -7.15 -2.21
C GLY A 15 2.47 -6.27 -3.43
N ALA A 16 3.43 -6.66 -4.28
CA ALA A 16 3.80 -5.89 -5.48
C ALA A 16 2.63 -5.61 -6.46
N LYS A 17 1.56 -6.40 -6.39
CA LYS A 17 0.34 -6.15 -7.19
C LYS A 17 -0.39 -4.87 -6.82
N GLY A 18 -0.06 -4.27 -5.67
CA GLY A 18 -0.57 -2.96 -5.27
C GLY A 18 -0.23 -1.84 -6.26
N SER A 19 0.84 -1.99 -7.04
CA SER A 19 1.19 -1.05 -8.11
C SER A 19 0.09 -0.91 -9.17
N TYR A 20 -0.65 -1.97 -9.45
CA TYR A 20 -1.80 -1.94 -10.37
C TYR A 20 -2.90 -0.99 -9.88
N GLN A 21 -3.11 -0.90 -8.56
CA GLN A 21 -4.13 -0.03 -7.96
C GLN A 21 -3.85 1.45 -8.26
N ILE A 22 -2.58 1.83 -8.43
CA ILE A 22 -2.20 3.22 -8.75
C ILE A 22 -2.64 3.57 -10.19
N GLY A 23 -2.49 2.63 -11.12
CA GLY A 23 -3.01 2.80 -12.48
C GLY A 23 -4.54 2.92 -12.50
N VAL A 24 -5.23 2.12 -11.69
CA VAL A 24 -6.69 2.22 -11.51
C VAL A 24 -7.07 3.60 -10.94
N TRP A 25 -6.36 4.07 -9.93
CA TRP A 25 -6.59 5.41 -9.36
C TRP A 25 -6.43 6.50 -10.43
N ARG A 26 -5.39 6.43 -11.26
CA ARG A 26 -5.19 7.37 -12.37
C ARG A 26 -6.39 7.38 -13.32
N ALA A 27 -6.85 6.20 -13.73
CA ALA A 27 -8.01 6.06 -14.60
C ALA A 27 -9.30 6.61 -13.96
N LEU A 28 -9.51 6.40 -12.67
CA LEU A 28 -10.65 6.96 -11.95
C LEU A 28 -10.63 8.49 -11.93
N GLN A 29 -9.44 9.11 -11.81
CA GLN A 29 -9.30 10.56 -11.91
C GLN A 29 -9.64 11.07 -13.31
N GLU A 30 -9.19 10.38 -14.37
CA GLU A 30 -9.50 10.74 -15.77
C GLU A 30 -11.01 10.65 -16.08
N LEU A 31 -11.72 9.79 -15.33
CA LEU A 31 -13.16 9.60 -15.44
C LEU A 31 -13.98 10.52 -14.50
N ASP A 32 -13.34 11.43 -13.78
CA ASP A 32 -13.96 12.26 -12.74
C ASP A 32 -14.75 11.43 -11.71
N TRP A 33 -14.26 10.20 -11.43
CA TRP A 33 -14.89 9.32 -10.46
C TRP A 33 -14.18 9.39 -9.12
N THR A 34 -14.89 9.79 -8.08
CA THR A 34 -14.40 9.85 -6.71
C THR A 34 -15.23 8.94 -5.81
N PRO A 35 -14.61 8.12 -4.97
CA PRO A 35 -15.32 7.32 -3.98
C PRO A 35 -15.76 8.18 -2.79
N ASP A 36 -16.84 7.75 -2.15
CA ASP A 36 -17.29 8.27 -0.86
C ASP A 36 -16.72 7.47 0.31
N ILE A 37 -16.27 6.23 0.03
CA ILE A 37 -15.73 5.30 1.02
C ILE A 37 -14.56 4.55 0.39
N ILE A 38 -13.47 4.43 1.11
CA ILE A 38 -12.35 3.56 0.75
C ILE A 38 -12.13 2.53 1.86
N THR A 39 -11.96 1.27 1.48
CA THR A 39 -11.50 0.20 2.36
C THR A 39 -10.26 -0.45 1.77
N GLY A 40 -9.34 -0.89 2.61
CA GLY A 40 -8.10 -1.50 2.15
C GLY A 40 -7.60 -2.60 3.09
N ALA A 41 -6.84 -3.53 2.51
CA ALA A 41 -6.12 -4.56 3.24
C ALA A 41 -4.66 -4.58 2.82
N SER A 42 -3.71 -4.70 3.77
CA SER A 42 -2.26 -4.72 3.49
C SER A 42 -1.85 -3.50 2.65
N VAL A 43 -1.18 -3.71 1.51
CA VAL A 43 -0.78 -2.62 0.57
C VAL A 43 -1.97 -1.79 0.08
N GLY A 44 -3.17 -2.38 0.04
CA GLY A 44 -4.39 -1.64 -0.28
C GLY A 44 -4.74 -0.59 0.78
N THR A 45 -4.36 -0.79 2.04
CA THR A 45 -4.50 0.22 3.09
C THR A 45 -3.56 1.40 2.85
N LEU A 46 -2.30 1.14 2.53
CA LEU A 46 -1.33 2.19 2.21
C LEU A 46 -1.79 3.01 0.99
N ASN A 47 -2.16 2.35 -0.10
CA ASN A 47 -2.67 3.01 -1.29
C ASN A 47 -3.97 3.78 -1.01
N GLY A 48 -4.85 3.23 -0.18
CA GLY A 48 -6.08 3.88 0.26
C GLY A 48 -5.83 5.17 1.03
N CYS A 49 -4.85 5.17 1.94
CA CYS A 49 -4.44 6.39 2.66
C CYS A 49 -3.88 7.45 1.71
N LEU A 50 -2.99 7.06 0.80
CA LEU A 50 -2.44 7.97 -0.21
C LEU A 50 -3.53 8.53 -1.13
N PHE A 51 -4.50 7.69 -1.52
CA PHE A 51 -5.67 8.12 -2.29
C PHE A 51 -6.49 9.15 -1.52
N THR A 52 -6.82 8.87 -0.28
CA THR A 52 -7.59 9.74 0.61
C THR A 52 -6.92 11.11 0.81
N MET A 53 -5.59 11.13 0.83
CA MET A 53 -4.79 12.35 0.90
C MET A 53 -4.62 13.06 -0.45
N GLY A 54 -5.08 12.48 -1.56
CA GLY A 54 -4.93 13.03 -2.91
C GLY A 54 -3.50 13.00 -3.47
N LYS A 55 -2.64 12.13 -2.95
CA LYS A 55 -1.20 12.08 -3.25
C LYS A 55 -0.85 11.05 -4.33
N ILE A 56 -1.44 11.19 -5.52
CA ILE A 56 -1.21 10.23 -6.59
C ILE A 56 0.23 10.26 -7.13
N GLN A 57 0.86 11.42 -7.20
CA GLN A 57 2.22 11.51 -7.71
C GLN A 57 3.19 10.85 -6.75
N GLU A 58 3.06 11.08 -5.45
CA GLU A 58 3.86 10.41 -4.43
C GLU A 58 3.64 8.89 -4.45
N ALA A 59 2.40 8.45 -4.68
CA ALA A 59 2.10 7.02 -4.83
C ALA A 59 2.77 6.41 -6.07
N GLU A 60 2.76 7.09 -7.21
CA GLU A 60 3.45 6.63 -8.41
C GLU A 60 4.96 6.55 -8.21
N ASP A 61 5.56 7.58 -7.62
CA ASP A 61 7.00 7.64 -7.37
C ASP A 61 7.42 6.55 -6.38
N LEU A 62 6.62 6.34 -5.32
CA LEU A 62 6.84 5.25 -4.38
C LEU A 62 6.87 3.90 -5.10
N TRP A 63 5.84 3.57 -5.87
CA TRP A 63 5.75 2.27 -6.52
C TRP A 63 6.78 2.04 -7.63
N ARG A 64 7.33 3.09 -8.23
CA ARG A 64 8.44 3.00 -9.19
C ARG A 64 9.80 2.73 -8.55
N SER A 65 9.98 3.16 -7.30
CA SER A 65 11.25 3.05 -6.56
C SER A 65 11.25 1.98 -5.48
N LEU A 66 10.08 1.41 -5.15
CA LEU A 66 9.92 0.49 -4.03
C LEU A 66 10.67 -0.82 -4.28
N GLU A 67 11.57 -1.16 -3.36
CA GLU A 67 12.28 -2.43 -3.32
C GLU A 67 11.87 -3.24 -2.09
N ILE A 68 12.14 -4.54 -2.09
CA ILE A 68 11.68 -5.43 -1.00
C ILE A 68 12.25 -5.03 0.36
N HIS A 69 13.47 -4.52 0.41
CA HIS A 69 14.12 -4.09 1.65
C HIS A 69 13.56 -2.77 2.21
N ASP A 70 12.77 -2.01 1.42
CA ASP A 70 12.04 -0.85 1.93
C ASP A 70 10.83 -1.25 2.79
N VAL A 71 10.41 -2.51 2.68
CA VAL A 71 9.20 -3.04 3.33
C VAL A 71 9.55 -4.04 4.40
N LEU A 72 10.55 -4.88 4.15
CA LEU A 72 10.93 -6.01 5.00
C LEU A 72 12.44 -6.02 5.20
N GLU A 73 12.86 -6.30 6.42
CA GLU A 73 14.26 -6.59 6.68
C GLU A 73 14.58 -8.01 6.18
N VAL A 74 15.18 -8.07 4.98
CA VAL A 74 15.64 -9.31 4.35
C VAL A 74 17.15 -9.24 4.08
N PRO A 75 17.88 -10.36 4.18
CA PRO A 75 19.29 -10.39 3.80
C PRO A 75 19.48 -9.96 2.35
N ALA A 76 20.47 -9.12 2.09
CA ALA A 76 20.76 -8.56 0.76
C ALA A 76 21.06 -9.63 -0.31
N THR A 77 21.53 -10.82 0.13
CA THR A 77 21.80 -11.96 -0.75
C THR A 77 21.30 -13.23 -0.07
N LEU A 78 20.08 -13.63 -0.42
CA LEU A 78 19.54 -14.92 0.02
C LEU A 78 19.76 -15.95 -1.07
N LYS A 79 20.63 -16.93 -0.81
CA LYS A 79 20.85 -18.04 -1.75
C LYS A 79 19.70 -19.03 -1.66
N PRO A 80 19.37 -19.75 -2.76
CA PRO A 80 18.27 -20.73 -2.75
C PRO A 80 18.39 -21.79 -1.66
N GLU A 81 19.60 -22.22 -1.34
CA GLU A 81 19.88 -23.20 -0.27
C GLU A 81 19.64 -22.63 1.15
N GLU A 82 19.68 -21.33 1.32
CA GLU A 82 19.46 -20.64 2.61
C GLU A 82 18.00 -20.30 2.84
N LEU A 83 17.19 -20.38 1.80
CA LEU A 83 15.76 -19.98 1.82
C LEU A 83 14.97 -20.75 2.88
N ARG A 84 15.20 -22.05 3.01
CA ARG A 84 14.52 -22.87 3.99
C ARG A 84 14.87 -22.51 5.43
N ALA A 85 16.16 -22.25 5.70
CA ALA A 85 16.63 -21.83 7.01
C ALA A 85 16.06 -20.45 7.36
N PHE A 86 16.03 -19.53 6.43
CA PHE A 86 15.43 -18.21 6.57
C PHE A 86 13.94 -18.28 6.93
N PHE A 87 13.15 -19.07 6.20
CA PHE A 87 11.73 -19.26 6.53
C PHE A 87 11.50 -19.90 7.89
N LEU A 88 12.33 -20.86 8.30
CA LEU A 88 12.23 -21.47 9.63
C LEU A 88 12.57 -20.46 10.74
N ASP A 89 13.52 -19.59 10.50
CA ASP A 89 13.89 -18.54 11.44
C ASP A 89 12.76 -17.49 11.60
N ILE A 90 12.14 -17.08 10.51
CA ILE A 90 10.94 -16.23 10.53
C ILE A 90 9.83 -16.82 11.37
N ILE A 91 9.55 -18.13 11.20
CA ILE A 91 8.50 -18.81 11.97
C ILE A 91 8.86 -18.86 13.46
N ARG A 92 10.13 -19.09 13.80
CA ARG A 92 10.62 -19.17 15.19
C ARG A 92 10.65 -17.79 15.87
N SER A 93 10.97 -16.74 15.14
CA SER A 93 11.03 -15.36 15.65
C SER A 93 9.65 -14.68 15.76
N GLY A 94 8.58 -15.32 15.27
CA GLY A 94 7.23 -14.78 15.32
C GLY A 94 6.87 -13.86 14.16
N GLY A 95 7.68 -13.81 13.11
CA GLY A 95 7.39 -13.06 11.89
C GLY A 95 8.60 -12.33 11.30
N LEU A 96 8.37 -11.66 10.18
CA LEU A 96 9.35 -10.77 9.54
C LEU A 96 9.42 -9.43 10.29
N ASN A 97 10.63 -8.86 10.37
CA ASN A 97 10.77 -7.47 10.81
C ASN A 97 10.20 -6.53 9.73
N VAL A 98 9.17 -5.80 10.10
CA VAL A 98 8.46 -4.82 9.25
C VAL A 98 8.78 -3.37 9.64
N GLU A 99 9.83 -3.14 10.41
CA GLU A 99 10.23 -1.80 10.83
C GLU A 99 10.46 -0.84 9.66
N PRO A 100 11.11 -1.27 8.54
CA PRO A 100 11.23 -0.43 7.35
C PRO A 100 9.87 0.01 6.78
N LEU A 101 8.86 -0.86 6.81
CA LEU A 101 7.51 -0.52 6.42
C LEU A 101 6.87 0.49 7.37
N ALA A 102 7.05 0.34 8.68
CA ALA A 102 6.55 1.27 9.68
C ALA A 102 7.14 2.67 9.48
N GLU A 103 8.45 2.78 9.31
CA GLU A 103 9.13 4.04 9.02
C GLU A 103 8.66 4.68 7.71
N MET A 104 8.43 3.87 6.68
CA MET A 104 7.88 4.35 5.41
C MET A 104 6.47 4.91 5.58
N ILE A 105 5.61 4.24 6.34
CA ILE A 105 4.24 4.70 6.63
C ILE A 105 4.29 6.02 7.40
N ASP A 106 5.08 6.12 8.45
CA ASP A 106 5.22 7.34 9.27
C ASP A 106 5.69 8.54 8.44
N ARG A 107 6.55 8.30 7.45
CA ARG A 107 7.04 9.34 6.55
C ARG A 107 6.00 9.79 5.51
N LEU A 108 5.18 8.87 5.00
CA LEU A 108 4.30 9.11 3.86
C LEU A 108 2.87 9.47 4.24
N ILE A 109 2.39 8.97 5.38
CA ILE A 109 0.99 9.09 5.78
C ILE A 109 0.84 10.15 6.87
N ASP A 110 0.08 11.17 6.55
CA ASP A 110 -0.39 12.17 7.50
C ASP A 110 -1.74 11.70 8.06
N GLU A 111 -1.75 11.24 9.31
CA GLU A 111 -2.94 10.70 9.97
C GLU A 111 -4.07 11.74 10.05
N ASP A 112 -3.72 13.00 10.33
CA ASP A 112 -4.71 14.08 10.43
C ASP A 112 -5.34 14.37 9.07
N ALA A 113 -4.56 14.35 8.00
CA ALA A 113 -5.07 14.50 6.64
C ALA A 113 -6.02 13.36 6.25
N VAL A 114 -5.71 12.12 6.64
CA VAL A 114 -6.61 10.98 6.42
C VAL A 114 -7.90 11.13 7.23
N ARG A 115 -7.81 11.48 8.52
CA ARG A 115 -8.98 11.62 9.41
C ARG A 115 -9.92 12.76 9.02
N THR A 116 -9.40 13.82 8.43
CA THR A 116 -10.17 15.00 8.03
C THR A 116 -10.61 14.98 6.56
N SER A 117 -10.26 13.93 5.83
CA SER A 117 -10.69 13.75 4.45
C SER A 117 -12.21 13.63 4.34
N PRO A 118 -12.82 14.13 3.24
CA PRO A 118 -14.24 13.91 2.95
C PRO A 118 -14.58 12.49 2.49
N ILE A 119 -13.57 11.66 2.23
CA ILE A 119 -13.72 10.26 1.82
C ILE A 119 -13.76 9.36 3.05
#